data_48bc790d1d37d93f4d6319ce74788646
#
_entry.id   48bc790d1d37d93f4d6319ce74788646
#
_cell.length_a   1.000
_cell.length_b   1.000
_cell.length_c   1.000
_cell.angle_alpha   90.00
_cell.angle_beta   90.00
_cell.angle_gamma   90.00
#
_symmetry.space_group_name_H-M   'P 1'
#
loop_
_entity.id
_entity.type
_entity.pdbx_description
1 polymer ?
#
loop_
_entity_poly.entity_id
_entity_poly.type
_entity_poly.pdbx_seq_one_letter_code
_entity_poly.pdbx_strand_id
1 'polypeptide(L)'
;MRVGVHTSIAGGLENAAHHARKIGCDTFQMFSANPRGWKGQDPAPEACERLRAARAGYGLAPLVIHDNYLINLASADTLIRHMSIAAFRKELERAVALGADYLVTHPGSAKGGTATEGITVCIESVRQAAKGLKLDGLRILIENTAGQGSSIGRTFEEVAEILAGTAPDLPMGACIDTAHCFEAGYAVHTQAGLAETVEKLESTVGFANVCVIHANDSKTAFGSHADRHEHIGKGQIGKEGFRRIVCHPKLKAIPFICETPIDKPGDDRRNLRTMRKLAGALAVSSQPSALSRQLSANVALRSFPRTRESK
;
A
#
# COMPACT_ATOMS: atom_id res chain seq x y z
N MET A 1 1.60 -4.21 13.37
CA MET A 1 1.73 -4.03 11.89
C MET A 1 0.94 -5.13 11.21
N ARG A 2 0.04 -4.78 10.29
CA ARG A 2 -0.63 -5.74 9.40
C ARG A 2 0.19 -5.86 8.12
N VAL A 3 0.41 -7.08 7.63
CA VAL A 3 1.18 -7.31 6.41
C VAL A 3 0.58 -8.45 5.60
N GLY A 4 0.54 -8.26 4.29
CA GLY A 4 0.08 -9.22 3.30
C GLY A 4 0.88 -9.19 2.02
N VAL A 5 0.39 -9.90 1.02
CA VAL A 5 0.99 -9.98 -0.31
C VAL A 5 -0.10 -9.89 -1.38
N HIS A 6 0.31 -9.61 -2.62
CA HIS A 6 -0.56 -9.75 -3.78
C HIS A 6 -0.70 -11.25 -4.12
N THR A 7 -1.93 -11.77 -4.09
CA THR A 7 -2.22 -13.20 -4.27
C THR A 7 -2.92 -13.49 -5.61
N SER A 8 -2.67 -14.70 -6.14
CA SER A 8 -3.31 -15.14 -7.37
C SER A 8 -4.74 -15.64 -7.14
N ILE A 9 -5.63 -15.34 -8.08
CA ILE A 9 -7.01 -15.84 -8.14
C ILE A 9 -7.15 -17.11 -9.01
N ALA A 10 -6.04 -17.70 -9.43
CA ALA A 10 -6.07 -18.90 -10.27
C ALA A 10 -6.81 -20.05 -9.60
N GLY A 11 -7.77 -20.65 -10.34
CA GLY A 11 -8.60 -21.75 -9.86
C GLY A 11 -9.79 -21.35 -8.98
N GLY A 12 -9.97 -20.05 -8.67
CA GLY A 12 -11.10 -19.53 -7.90
C GLY A 12 -10.71 -18.32 -7.05
N LEU A 13 -11.66 -17.39 -6.85
CA LEU A 13 -11.42 -16.15 -6.11
C LEU A 13 -11.03 -16.43 -4.65
N GLU A 14 -11.68 -17.39 -4.01
CA GLU A 14 -11.41 -17.82 -2.63
C GLU A 14 -10.01 -18.37 -2.42
N ASN A 15 -9.33 -18.85 -3.49
CA ASN A 15 -7.96 -19.33 -3.42
C ASN A 15 -6.98 -18.23 -3.02
N ALA A 16 -7.28 -16.98 -3.36
CA ALA A 16 -6.49 -15.83 -2.91
C ALA A 16 -6.47 -15.74 -1.37
N ALA A 17 -7.64 -15.85 -0.72
CA ALA A 17 -7.74 -15.85 0.74
C ALA A 17 -7.13 -17.10 1.37
N HIS A 18 -7.31 -18.28 0.78
CA HIS A 18 -6.70 -19.53 1.24
C HIS A 18 -5.16 -19.45 1.19
N HIS A 19 -4.61 -18.91 0.08
CA HIS A 19 -3.17 -18.72 -0.05
C HIS A 19 -2.64 -17.71 0.97
N ALA A 20 -3.29 -16.55 1.11
CA ALA A 20 -2.94 -15.54 2.10
C ALA A 20 -2.88 -16.13 3.51
N ARG A 21 -3.92 -16.89 3.91
CA ARG A 21 -3.95 -17.58 5.21
C ARG A 21 -2.82 -18.59 5.35
N LYS A 22 -2.57 -19.41 4.33
CA LYS A 22 -1.54 -20.46 4.31
C LYS A 22 -0.13 -19.91 4.54
N ILE A 23 0.18 -18.73 4.01
CA ILE A 23 1.50 -18.11 4.19
C ILE A 23 1.56 -17.19 5.41
N GLY A 24 0.41 -16.94 6.07
CA GLY A 24 0.30 -16.20 7.32
C GLY A 24 0.10 -14.69 7.15
N CYS A 25 -0.59 -14.24 6.11
CA CYS A 25 -0.98 -12.84 5.94
C CYS A 25 -2.03 -12.38 6.96
N ASP A 26 -2.07 -11.08 7.23
CA ASP A 26 -3.12 -10.40 8.02
C ASP A 26 -4.13 -9.70 7.10
N THR A 27 -3.71 -9.38 5.88
CA THR A 27 -4.42 -8.70 4.79
C THR A 27 -3.94 -9.28 3.47
N PHE A 28 -4.58 -8.99 2.37
CA PHE A 28 -4.10 -9.41 1.05
C PHE A 28 -4.66 -8.52 -0.06
N GLN A 29 -3.96 -8.53 -1.19
CA GLN A 29 -4.36 -7.91 -2.43
C GLN A 29 -4.52 -8.97 -3.52
N MET A 30 -5.39 -8.71 -4.47
CA MET A 30 -5.57 -9.53 -5.65
C MET A 30 -6.09 -8.70 -6.81
N PHE A 31 -5.99 -9.22 -8.04
CA PHE A 31 -6.75 -8.71 -9.16
C PHE A 31 -8.20 -9.22 -9.09
N SER A 32 -9.15 -8.42 -9.59
CA SER A 32 -10.56 -8.84 -9.68
C SER A 32 -10.82 -9.79 -10.85
N ALA A 33 -9.96 -9.74 -11.89
CA ALA A 33 -10.02 -10.52 -13.11
C ALA A 33 -8.60 -10.65 -13.73
N ASN A 34 -8.48 -11.12 -14.98
CA ASN A 34 -7.21 -11.14 -15.69
C ASN A 34 -6.68 -9.71 -15.93
N PRO A 35 -5.52 -9.32 -15.34
CA PRO A 35 -5.03 -7.94 -15.40
C PRO A 35 -4.41 -7.53 -16.77
N ARG A 36 -4.37 -8.44 -17.74
CA ARG A 36 -3.79 -8.21 -19.08
C ARG A 36 -4.85 -8.15 -20.18
N GLY A 37 -6.13 -8.03 -19.81
CA GLY A 37 -7.24 -8.00 -20.76
C GLY A 37 -8.21 -6.87 -20.46
N TRP A 38 -8.74 -6.23 -21.51
CA TRP A 38 -9.78 -5.20 -21.38
C TRP A 38 -11.12 -5.74 -20.88
N LYS A 39 -11.38 -7.02 -21.14
CA LYS A 39 -12.64 -7.69 -20.76
C LYS A 39 -12.36 -8.70 -19.66
N GLY A 40 -12.67 -8.32 -18.43
CA GLY A 40 -12.80 -9.26 -17.31
C GLY A 40 -14.20 -9.84 -17.25
N GLN A 41 -14.34 -11.11 -16.86
CA GLN A 41 -15.65 -11.67 -16.54
C GLN A 41 -16.12 -11.14 -15.19
N ASP A 42 -17.40 -10.80 -15.08
CA ASP A 42 -18.00 -10.48 -13.79
C ASP A 42 -18.06 -11.78 -12.96
N PRO A 43 -17.66 -11.75 -11.68
CA PRO A 43 -17.62 -12.95 -10.86
C PRO A 43 -19.05 -13.43 -10.55
N ALA A 44 -19.24 -14.75 -10.56
CA ALA A 44 -20.52 -15.34 -10.15
C ALA A 44 -20.81 -15.00 -8.67
N PRO A 45 -22.08 -14.73 -8.29
CA PRO A 45 -22.44 -14.40 -6.91
C PRO A 45 -21.92 -15.39 -5.88
N GLU A 46 -21.99 -16.69 -6.18
CA GLU A 46 -21.52 -17.77 -5.31
C GLU A 46 -19.99 -17.75 -5.11
N ALA A 47 -19.21 -17.33 -6.12
CA ALA A 47 -17.78 -17.16 -6.00
C ALA A 47 -17.43 -15.96 -5.09
N CYS A 48 -18.19 -14.87 -5.20
CA CYS A 48 -18.07 -13.72 -4.30
C CYS A 48 -18.39 -14.13 -2.85
N GLU A 49 -19.42 -14.91 -2.63
CA GLU A 49 -19.80 -15.40 -1.29
C GLU A 49 -18.72 -16.29 -0.70
N ARG A 50 -18.16 -17.24 -1.48
CA ARG A 50 -17.05 -18.09 -1.01
C ARG A 50 -15.81 -17.28 -0.61
N LEU A 51 -15.45 -16.27 -1.42
CA LEU A 51 -14.34 -15.37 -1.08
C LEU A 51 -14.61 -14.61 0.24
N ARG A 52 -15.80 -13.99 0.36
CA ARG A 52 -16.19 -13.24 1.56
C ARG A 52 -16.21 -14.15 2.80
N ALA A 53 -16.74 -15.36 2.69
CA ALA A 53 -16.78 -16.33 3.77
C ALA A 53 -15.36 -16.78 4.19
N ALA A 54 -14.50 -17.11 3.22
CA ALA A 54 -13.10 -17.49 3.49
C ALA A 54 -12.33 -16.35 4.16
N ARG A 55 -12.47 -15.12 3.64
CA ARG A 55 -11.86 -13.91 4.20
C ARG A 55 -12.28 -13.69 5.66
N ALA A 56 -13.59 -13.72 5.92
CA ALA A 56 -14.15 -13.53 7.26
C ALA A 56 -13.70 -14.64 8.22
N GLY A 57 -13.76 -15.91 7.81
CA GLY A 57 -13.33 -17.05 8.60
C GLY A 57 -11.85 -17.04 8.97
N TYR A 58 -11.00 -16.41 8.17
CA TYR A 58 -9.57 -16.25 8.44
C TYR A 58 -9.20 -14.92 9.12
N GLY A 59 -10.13 -13.99 9.27
CA GLY A 59 -9.88 -12.67 9.85
C GLY A 59 -8.95 -11.80 8.99
N LEU A 60 -8.97 -11.98 7.66
CA LEU A 60 -8.12 -11.23 6.73
C LEU A 60 -8.76 -9.88 6.40
N ALA A 61 -8.11 -8.78 6.78
CA ALA A 61 -8.59 -7.42 6.53
C ALA A 61 -7.44 -6.41 6.52
N PRO A 62 -7.51 -5.37 5.64
CA PRO A 62 -8.46 -5.19 4.55
C PRO A 62 -8.26 -6.16 3.38
N LEU A 63 -9.28 -6.30 2.50
CA LEU A 63 -9.14 -6.83 1.16
C LEU A 63 -8.88 -5.67 0.20
N VAL A 64 -7.80 -5.75 -0.52
CA VAL A 64 -7.40 -4.78 -1.54
C VAL A 64 -7.57 -5.42 -2.93
N ILE A 65 -8.23 -4.73 -3.82
CA ILE A 65 -8.24 -5.05 -5.25
C ILE A 65 -7.27 -4.08 -5.93
N HIS A 66 -6.42 -4.57 -6.81
CA HIS A 66 -5.68 -3.74 -7.76
C HIS A 66 -6.36 -3.80 -9.12
N ASP A 67 -6.47 -2.69 -9.82
CA ASP A 67 -7.03 -2.66 -11.17
C ASP A 67 -6.06 -3.28 -12.21
N ASN A 68 -6.51 -3.42 -13.45
CA ASN A 68 -5.68 -4.04 -14.48
C ASN A 68 -4.68 -3.07 -15.11
N TYR A 69 -3.56 -3.61 -15.62
CA TYR A 69 -2.44 -2.84 -16.16
C TYR A 69 -2.74 -2.03 -17.43
N LEU A 70 -3.87 -2.27 -18.09
CA LEU A 70 -4.22 -1.59 -19.33
C LEU A 70 -4.94 -0.26 -19.10
N ILE A 71 -5.48 -0.06 -17.88
CA ILE A 71 -6.20 1.14 -17.52
C ILE A 71 -5.23 2.34 -17.49
N ASN A 72 -5.56 3.37 -18.26
CA ASN A 72 -4.86 4.65 -18.29
C ASN A 72 -5.89 5.78 -18.22
N LEU A 73 -6.24 6.18 -17.00
CA LEU A 73 -7.26 7.20 -16.74
C LEU A 73 -6.82 8.62 -17.13
N ALA A 74 -5.51 8.83 -17.31
CA ALA A 74 -4.91 10.11 -17.72
C ALA A 74 -4.66 10.21 -19.24
N SER A 75 -5.12 9.24 -20.04
CA SER A 75 -4.79 9.19 -21.46
C SER A 75 -5.35 10.38 -22.25
N ALA A 76 -4.48 11.05 -22.99
CA ALA A 76 -4.88 12.06 -23.99
C ALA A 76 -5.57 11.42 -25.22
N ASP A 77 -5.27 10.14 -25.52
CA ASP A 77 -5.95 9.38 -26.55
C ASP A 77 -7.39 9.06 -26.11
N THR A 78 -8.36 9.59 -26.86
CA THR A 78 -9.79 9.46 -26.53
C THR A 78 -10.29 8.02 -26.55
N LEU A 79 -9.77 7.17 -27.45
CA LEU A 79 -10.17 5.76 -27.51
C LEU A 79 -9.65 5.00 -26.29
N ILE A 80 -8.35 5.14 -25.97
CA ILE A 80 -7.74 4.52 -24.80
C ILE A 80 -8.44 5.01 -23.52
N ARG A 81 -8.74 6.31 -23.43
CA ARG A 81 -9.46 6.87 -22.28
C ARG A 81 -10.86 6.28 -22.12
N HIS A 82 -11.65 6.20 -23.19
CA HIS A 82 -12.98 5.59 -23.13
C HIS A 82 -12.92 4.11 -22.71
N MET A 83 -11.98 3.34 -23.25
CA MET A 83 -11.75 1.95 -22.86
C MET A 83 -11.35 1.85 -21.38
N SER A 84 -10.48 2.74 -20.91
CA SER A 84 -10.02 2.80 -19.51
C SER A 84 -11.16 3.13 -18.56
N ILE A 85 -12.00 4.12 -18.87
CA ILE A 85 -13.18 4.49 -18.09
C ILE A 85 -14.14 3.30 -17.97
N ALA A 86 -14.42 2.63 -19.10
CA ALA A 86 -15.33 1.47 -19.11
C ALA A 86 -14.73 0.29 -18.30
N ALA A 87 -13.42 0.03 -18.43
CA ALA A 87 -12.75 -1.02 -17.69
C ALA A 87 -12.68 -0.69 -16.19
N PHE A 88 -12.35 0.54 -15.82
CA PHE A 88 -12.29 0.97 -14.42
C PHE A 88 -13.67 0.93 -13.75
N ARG A 89 -14.74 1.29 -14.48
CA ARG A 89 -16.10 1.08 -13.99
C ARG A 89 -16.36 -0.38 -13.65
N LYS A 90 -15.92 -1.32 -14.51
CA LYS A 90 -16.03 -2.76 -14.24
C LYS A 90 -15.19 -3.21 -13.05
N GLU A 91 -14.02 -2.62 -12.84
CA GLU A 91 -13.22 -2.88 -11.62
C GLU A 91 -13.96 -2.44 -10.36
N LEU A 92 -14.59 -1.25 -10.37
CA LEU A 92 -15.43 -0.75 -9.26
C LEU A 92 -16.59 -1.71 -8.96
N GLU A 93 -17.36 -2.10 -9.99
CA GLU A 93 -18.49 -3.03 -9.86
C GLU A 93 -18.04 -4.38 -9.27
N ARG A 94 -16.93 -4.94 -9.76
CA ARG A 94 -16.36 -6.19 -9.24
C ARG A 94 -15.85 -6.05 -7.81
N ALA A 95 -15.13 -4.97 -7.51
CA ALA A 95 -14.61 -4.73 -6.17
C ALA A 95 -15.74 -4.65 -5.12
N VAL A 96 -16.84 -3.97 -5.45
CA VAL A 96 -18.06 -3.94 -4.62
C VAL A 96 -18.65 -5.34 -4.45
N ALA A 97 -18.82 -6.10 -5.54
CA ALA A 97 -19.38 -7.45 -5.49
C ALA A 97 -18.51 -8.40 -4.62
N LEU A 98 -17.19 -8.24 -4.66
CA LEU A 98 -16.23 -9.00 -3.87
C LEU A 98 -16.22 -8.59 -2.39
N GLY A 99 -16.82 -7.46 -2.03
CA GLY A 99 -16.79 -6.88 -0.68
C GLY A 99 -15.39 -6.36 -0.32
N ALA A 100 -14.67 -5.79 -1.30
CA ALA A 100 -13.37 -5.19 -1.07
C ALA A 100 -13.49 -3.92 -0.22
N ASP A 101 -12.45 -3.66 0.60
CA ASP A 101 -12.33 -2.41 1.35
C ASP A 101 -11.72 -1.31 0.46
N TYR A 102 -10.79 -1.70 -0.41
CA TYR A 102 -10.03 -0.78 -1.26
C TYR A 102 -9.90 -1.28 -2.70
N LEU A 103 -9.96 -0.34 -3.65
CA LEU A 103 -9.54 -0.53 -5.03
C LEU A 103 -8.38 0.42 -5.33
N VAL A 104 -7.20 -0.13 -5.57
CA VAL A 104 -5.99 0.61 -5.95
C VAL A 104 -5.93 0.77 -7.46
N THR A 105 -5.58 1.95 -7.92
CA THR A 105 -5.34 2.27 -9.33
C THR A 105 -4.16 3.21 -9.49
N HIS A 106 -3.34 2.96 -10.50
CA HIS A 106 -2.40 3.96 -10.99
C HIS A 106 -3.17 5.08 -11.70
N PRO A 107 -2.84 6.36 -11.52
CA PRO A 107 -3.55 7.45 -12.19
C PRO A 107 -3.37 7.44 -13.71
N GLY A 108 -2.31 6.79 -14.20
CA GLY A 108 -2.02 6.61 -15.60
C GLY A 108 -0.91 7.52 -16.13
N SER A 109 -0.91 7.72 -17.44
CA SER A 109 0.15 8.44 -18.17
C SER A 109 -0.46 9.45 -19.12
N ALA A 110 0.02 10.68 -19.03
CA ALA A 110 -0.37 11.81 -19.89
C ALA A 110 0.38 11.82 -21.24
N LYS A 111 0.61 10.63 -21.82
CA LYS A 111 1.38 10.49 -23.07
C LYS A 111 0.93 11.51 -24.13
N GLY A 112 1.83 12.41 -24.52
CA GLY A 112 1.55 13.47 -25.47
C GLY A 112 1.00 14.78 -24.89
N GLY A 113 0.76 14.83 -23.55
CA GLY A 113 0.30 16.01 -22.81
C GLY A 113 1.22 16.36 -21.63
N THR A 114 0.85 17.39 -20.90
CA THR A 114 1.49 17.81 -19.64
C THR A 114 0.95 17.01 -18.45
N ALA A 115 1.67 17.00 -17.33
CA ALA A 115 1.19 16.37 -16.08
C ALA A 115 -0.14 17.00 -15.62
N THR A 116 -0.28 18.32 -15.67
CA THR A 116 -1.51 19.04 -15.29
C THR A 116 -2.71 18.62 -16.14
N GLU A 117 -2.54 18.52 -17.46
CA GLU A 117 -3.59 18.00 -18.34
C GLU A 117 -3.96 16.55 -17.99
N GLY A 118 -2.94 15.72 -17.77
CA GLY A 118 -3.15 14.32 -17.36
C GLY A 118 -3.91 14.20 -16.04
N ILE A 119 -3.60 15.03 -15.05
CA ILE A 119 -4.30 15.06 -13.76
C ILE A 119 -5.76 15.45 -13.97
N THR A 120 -6.03 16.51 -14.73
CA THR A 120 -7.41 16.93 -15.03
C THR A 120 -8.20 15.80 -15.71
N VAL A 121 -7.62 15.16 -16.73
CA VAL A 121 -8.22 14.03 -17.45
C VAL A 121 -8.44 12.83 -16.53
N CYS A 122 -7.51 12.53 -15.63
CA CYS A 122 -7.66 11.45 -14.64
C CYS A 122 -8.84 11.70 -13.71
N ILE A 123 -8.96 12.91 -13.14
CA ILE A 123 -10.07 13.32 -12.27
C ILE A 123 -11.42 13.11 -12.97
N GLU A 124 -11.54 13.61 -14.20
CA GLU A 124 -12.77 13.46 -15.01
C GLU A 124 -13.08 11.98 -15.28
N SER A 125 -12.05 11.19 -15.64
CA SER A 125 -12.19 9.77 -15.95
C SER A 125 -12.66 8.96 -14.74
N VAL A 126 -12.09 9.20 -13.55
CA VAL A 126 -12.50 8.55 -12.28
C VAL A 126 -13.95 8.90 -11.97
N ARG A 127 -14.32 10.19 -12.03
CA ARG A 127 -15.70 10.64 -11.79
C ARG A 127 -16.69 10.01 -12.78
N GLN A 128 -16.33 9.96 -14.06
CA GLN A 128 -17.17 9.36 -15.09
C GLN A 128 -17.35 7.86 -14.88
N ALA A 129 -16.28 7.12 -14.54
CA ALA A 129 -16.36 5.68 -14.27
C ALA A 129 -17.26 5.36 -13.06
N ALA A 130 -17.17 6.14 -12.00
CA ALA A 130 -17.93 5.94 -10.76
C ALA A 130 -19.37 6.50 -10.82
N LYS A 131 -19.73 7.28 -11.85
CA LYS A 131 -21.02 7.95 -11.94
C LYS A 131 -22.20 6.97 -11.79
N GLY A 132 -23.04 7.23 -10.78
CA GLY A 132 -24.24 6.45 -10.49
C GLY A 132 -24.00 5.10 -9.83
N LEU A 133 -22.74 4.73 -9.51
CA LEU A 133 -22.45 3.53 -8.72
C LEU A 133 -22.64 3.79 -7.23
N LYS A 134 -23.14 2.77 -6.53
CA LYS A 134 -23.08 2.69 -5.06
C LYS A 134 -21.82 1.93 -4.69
N LEU A 135 -20.91 2.58 -3.98
CA LEU A 135 -19.61 1.99 -3.67
C LEU A 135 -19.60 1.16 -2.38
N ASP A 136 -20.71 1.17 -1.60
CA ASP A 136 -21.00 0.26 -0.47
C ASP A 136 -19.81 0.08 0.52
N GLY A 137 -19.11 1.17 0.82
CA GLY A 137 -17.93 1.19 1.71
C GLY A 137 -16.59 0.97 1.00
N LEU A 138 -16.58 0.67 -0.30
CA LEU A 138 -15.36 0.64 -1.11
C LEU A 138 -14.72 2.03 -1.18
N ARG A 139 -13.42 2.12 -0.94
CA ARG A 139 -12.63 3.35 -1.14
C ARG A 139 -11.67 3.19 -2.31
N ILE A 140 -11.64 4.18 -3.20
CA ILE A 140 -10.74 4.22 -4.35
C ILE A 140 -9.41 4.81 -3.90
N LEU A 141 -8.31 4.10 -4.15
CA LEU A 141 -6.97 4.56 -3.78
C LEU A 141 -6.16 4.91 -5.02
N ILE A 142 -5.69 6.13 -5.07
CA ILE A 142 -4.69 6.55 -6.07
C ILE A 142 -3.32 6.13 -5.56
N GLU A 143 -2.60 5.38 -6.36
CA GLU A 143 -1.23 4.98 -6.06
C GLU A 143 -0.23 5.99 -6.64
N ASN A 144 0.79 6.36 -5.83
CA ASN A 144 1.92 7.12 -6.35
C ASN A 144 2.73 6.25 -7.33
N THR A 145 3.37 6.88 -8.31
CA THR A 145 4.15 6.22 -9.36
C THR A 145 5.63 6.56 -9.30
N ALA A 146 6.47 5.72 -9.88
CA ALA A 146 7.91 6.00 -10.06
C ALA A 146 8.20 7.20 -10.99
N GLY A 147 7.19 7.63 -11.77
CA GLY A 147 7.36 8.67 -12.77
C GLY A 147 8.00 8.17 -14.06
N GLN A 148 7.79 6.90 -14.41
CA GLN A 148 8.32 6.33 -15.66
C GLN A 148 7.64 6.97 -16.88
N GLY A 149 8.45 7.52 -17.78
CA GLY A 149 7.95 8.20 -18.98
C GLY A 149 7.13 9.44 -18.65
N SER A 150 5.85 9.44 -18.99
CA SER A 150 4.87 10.50 -18.72
C SER A 150 3.80 10.08 -17.69
N SER A 151 4.10 9.11 -16.83
CA SER A 151 3.23 8.73 -15.72
C SER A 151 3.04 9.89 -14.77
N ILE A 152 1.79 10.17 -14.40
CA ILE A 152 1.41 11.14 -13.38
C ILE A 152 1.30 10.46 -12.00
N GLY A 153 1.19 11.25 -10.92
CA GLY A 153 1.20 10.73 -9.56
C GLY A 153 2.60 10.44 -9.03
N ARG A 154 3.63 10.96 -9.67
CA ARG A 154 5.03 10.84 -9.23
C ARG A 154 5.29 11.61 -7.94
N THR A 155 4.70 12.77 -7.78
CA THR A 155 4.83 13.57 -6.58
C THR A 155 3.61 13.44 -5.69
N PHE A 156 3.78 13.66 -4.39
CA PHE A 156 2.65 13.63 -3.47
C PHE A 156 1.67 14.77 -3.72
N GLU A 157 2.14 15.89 -4.30
CA GLU A 157 1.29 16.99 -4.75
C GLU A 157 0.36 16.54 -5.89
N GLU A 158 0.87 15.82 -6.89
CA GLU A 158 0.06 15.29 -7.98
C GLU A 158 -1.02 14.32 -7.46
N VAL A 159 -0.65 13.43 -6.50
CA VAL A 159 -1.61 12.54 -5.83
C VAL A 159 -2.65 13.36 -5.06
N ALA A 160 -2.23 14.35 -4.28
CA ALA A 160 -3.12 15.20 -3.50
C ALA A 160 -4.10 16.00 -4.40
N GLU A 161 -3.64 16.49 -5.55
CA GLU A 161 -4.47 17.18 -6.53
C GLU A 161 -5.56 16.28 -7.10
N ILE A 162 -5.22 15.02 -7.45
CA ILE A 162 -6.20 14.04 -7.92
C ILE A 162 -7.23 13.74 -6.81
N LEU A 163 -6.78 13.55 -5.57
CA LEU A 163 -7.67 13.31 -4.45
C LEU A 163 -8.61 14.51 -4.22
N ALA A 164 -8.08 15.72 -4.17
CA ALA A 164 -8.86 16.93 -3.98
C ALA A 164 -9.90 17.13 -5.10
N GLY A 165 -9.50 16.83 -6.34
CA GLY A 165 -10.38 16.92 -7.49
C GLY A 165 -11.51 15.88 -7.52
N THR A 166 -11.39 14.76 -6.81
CA THR A 166 -12.36 13.65 -6.83
C THR A 166 -13.13 13.49 -5.50
N ALA A 167 -12.51 13.85 -4.36
CA ALA A 167 -13.04 13.62 -3.01
C ALA A 167 -14.42 14.24 -2.70
N PRO A 168 -14.85 15.37 -3.27
CA PRO A 168 -16.18 15.90 -2.99
C PRO A 168 -17.31 14.93 -3.32
N ASP A 169 -17.09 14.05 -4.31
CA ASP A 169 -18.14 13.18 -4.85
C ASP A 169 -17.89 11.68 -4.56
N LEU A 170 -16.64 11.31 -4.21
CA LEU A 170 -16.22 9.91 -4.12
C LEU A 170 -15.39 9.62 -2.86
N PRO A 171 -15.49 8.41 -2.30
CA PRO A 171 -14.64 7.96 -1.19
C PRO A 171 -13.22 7.67 -1.69
N MET A 172 -12.36 8.69 -1.66
CA MET A 172 -10.99 8.63 -2.16
C MET A 172 -9.97 8.44 -1.05
N GLY A 173 -8.82 7.86 -1.40
CA GLY A 173 -7.65 7.74 -0.55
C GLY A 173 -6.39 7.50 -1.39
N ALA A 174 -5.27 7.25 -0.73
CA ALA A 174 -3.99 6.98 -1.35
C ALA A 174 -3.45 5.60 -0.98
N CYS A 175 -2.78 4.97 -1.92
CA CYS A 175 -1.82 3.90 -1.73
C CYS A 175 -0.41 4.46 -1.94
N ILE A 176 0.52 4.15 -1.04
CA ILE A 176 1.91 4.63 -1.13
C ILE A 176 2.83 3.46 -1.36
N ASP A 177 3.46 3.40 -2.54
CA ASP A 177 4.47 2.39 -2.88
C ASP A 177 5.88 2.88 -2.51
N THR A 178 6.61 2.05 -1.79
CA THR A 178 7.96 2.37 -1.30
C THR A 178 9.02 2.36 -2.39
N ALA A 179 8.90 1.47 -3.39
CA ALA A 179 9.79 1.46 -4.55
C ALA A 179 9.53 2.69 -5.43
N HIS A 180 8.27 2.99 -5.70
CA HIS A 180 7.88 4.18 -6.48
C HIS A 180 8.35 5.47 -5.79
N CYS A 181 8.22 5.58 -4.46
CA CYS A 181 8.79 6.71 -3.73
C CYS A 181 10.30 6.83 -3.96
N PHE A 182 11.04 5.73 -3.80
CA PHE A 182 12.50 5.71 -3.97
C PHE A 182 12.90 6.06 -5.39
N GLU A 183 12.23 5.51 -6.38
CA GLU A 183 12.47 5.71 -7.80
C GLU A 183 12.07 7.13 -8.27
N ALA A 184 11.05 7.73 -7.63
CA ALA A 184 10.66 9.12 -7.86
C ALA A 184 11.58 10.16 -7.18
N GLY A 185 12.52 9.71 -6.31
CA GLY A 185 13.47 10.60 -5.66
C GLY A 185 13.16 10.92 -4.18
N TYR A 186 12.22 10.22 -3.56
CA TYR A 186 12.02 10.29 -2.10
C TYR A 186 13.00 9.36 -1.39
N ALA A 187 13.89 9.88 -0.56
CA ALA A 187 15.01 9.14 0.04
C ALA A 187 14.58 8.24 1.22
N VAL A 188 13.55 7.41 1.04
CA VAL A 188 12.96 6.53 2.07
C VAL A 188 13.94 5.53 2.69
N HIS A 189 15.08 5.31 2.06
CA HIS A 189 16.15 4.39 2.49
C HIS A 189 17.06 4.97 3.59
N THR A 190 17.07 6.30 3.80
CA THR A 190 17.88 6.96 4.83
C THR A 190 17.02 7.46 5.98
N GLN A 191 17.64 7.71 7.14
CA GLN A 191 16.92 8.24 8.32
C GLN A 191 16.36 9.64 8.07
N ALA A 192 17.18 10.54 7.55
CA ALA A 192 16.78 11.92 7.27
C ALA A 192 15.74 11.97 6.14
N GLY A 193 16.01 11.29 5.03
CA GLY A 193 15.12 11.29 3.89
C GLY A 193 13.76 10.64 4.17
N LEU A 194 13.69 9.62 5.03
CA LEU A 194 12.38 9.07 5.47
C LEU A 194 11.62 10.11 6.31
N ALA A 195 12.29 10.85 7.19
CA ALA A 195 11.63 11.90 7.98
C ALA A 195 11.08 13.01 7.08
N GLU A 196 11.86 13.48 6.11
CA GLU A 196 11.44 14.46 5.11
C GLU A 196 10.28 13.94 4.24
N THR A 197 10.36 12.67 3.80
CA THR A 197 9.28 12.03 3.01
C THR A 197 7.98 11.95 3.80
N VAL A 198 8.06 11.56 5.07
CA VAL A 198 6.88 11.47 5.96
C VAL A 198 6.27 12.85 6.23
N GLU A 199 7.08 13.87 6.44
CA GLU A 199 6.61 15.25 6.61
C GLU A 199 5.94 15.78 5.34
N LYS A 200 6.55 15.53 4.18
CA LYS A 200 6.00 15.87 2.88
C LYS A 200 4.66 15.18 2.61
N LEU A 201 4.58 13.88 2.89
CA LEU A 201 3.36 13.10 2.73
C LEU A 201 2.23 13.64 3.63
N GLU A 202 2.55 14.01 4.89
CA GLU A 202 1.57 14.59 5.79
C GLU A 202 1.07 15.96 5.32
N SER A 203 1.99 16.82 4.85
CA SER A 203 1.64 18.20 4.44
C SER A 203 0.91 18.28 3.10
N THR A 204 0.94 17.22 2.29
CA THR A 204 0.28 17.17 0.97
C THR A 204 -0.94 16.27 0.97
N VAL A 205 -0.75 14.95 1.04
CA VAL A 205 -1.82 13.94 1.01
C VAL A 205 -2.54 13.85 2.35
N GLY A 206 -1.80 13.94 3.46
CA GLY A 206 -2.29 13.71 4.82
C GLY A 206 -2.45 12.22 5.16
N PHE A 207 -1.96 11.79 6.34
CA PHE A 207 -2.03 10.36 6.73
C PHE A 207 -3.46 9.82 6.88
N ALA A 208 -4.46 10.67 7.11
CA ALA A 208 -5.86 10.26 7.14
C ALA A 208 -6.35 9.69 5.80
N ASN A 209 -5.69 10.06 4.71
CA ASN A 209 -5.99 9.57 3.36
C ASN A 209 -5.14 8.37 2.95
N VAL A 210 -4.03 8.05 3.64
CA VAL A 210 -3.18 6.91 3.31
C VAL A 210 -3.76 5.63 3.90
N CYS A 211 -4.29 4.76 3.04
CA CYS A 211 -5.01 3.55 3.45
C CYS A 211 -4.18 2.27 3.35
N VAL A 212 -3.22 2.22 2.43
CA VAL A 212 -2.37 1.06 2.14
C VAL A 212 -0.95 1.53 1.82
N ILE A 213 0.04 0.73 2.20
CA ILE A 213 1.42 0.89 1.74
C ILE A 213 1.77 -0.35 0.93
N HIS A 214 2.14 -0.17 -0.34
CA HIS A 214 2.81 -1.20 -1.10
C HIS A 214 4.28 -1.26 -0.66
N ALA A 215 4.67 -2.42 -0.15
CA ALA A 215 6.00 -2.65 0.39
C ALA A 215 6.85 -3.38 -0.65
N ASN A 216 7.57 -2.64 -1.45
CA ASN A 216 8.40 -3.15 -2.52
C ASN A 216 9.81 -2.55 -2.42
N ASP A 217 10.85 -3.38 -2.51
CA ASP A 217 12.22 -2.87 -2.67
C ASP A 217 12.46 -2.55 -4.15
N SER A 218 13.41 -1.68 -4.45
CA SER A 218 13.69 -1.28 -5.83
C SER A 218 14.94 -1.96 -6.38
N LYS A 219 14.86 -2.51 -7.60
CA LYS A 219 16.02 -2.98 -8.38
C LYS A 219 16.87 -1.84 -8.91
N THR A 220 16.25 -0.69 -9.15
CA THR A 220 16.88 0.44 -9.85
C THR A 220 17.44 1.46 -8.87
N ALA A 221 18.23 2.40 -9.39
CA ALA A 221 18.86 3.42 -8.58
C ALA A 221 17.85 4.45 -8.06
N PHE A 222 18.23 5.15 -7.00
CA PHE A 222 17.49 6.29 -6.46
C PHE A 222 17.25 7.35 -7.53
N GLY A 223 15.99 7.80 -7.66
CA GLY A 223 15.60 8.79 -8.66
C GLY A 223 15.66 8.31 -10.10
N SER A 224 15.64 7.00 -10.33
CA SER A 224 15.75 6.41 -11.69
C SER A 224 14.51 6.59 -12.57
N HIS A 225 13.35 6.87 -11.98
CA HIS A 225 12.07 6.88 -12.65
C HIS A 225 11.76 5.58 -13.43
N ALA A 226 12.17 4.44 -12.88
CA ALA A 226 12.00 3.14 -13.52
C ALA A 226 11.39 2.15 -12.54
N ASP A 227 10.09 1.86 -12.72
CA ASP A 227 9.31 0.94 -11.90
C ASP A 227 9.81 -0.49 -12.03
N ARG A 228 10.61 -0.93 -11.06
CA ARG A 228 11.20 -2.29 -11.02
C ARG A 228 11.32 -2.77 -9.57
N HIS A 229 10.37 -3.60 -9.16
CA HIS A 229 10.32 -4.16 -7.81
C HIS A 229 11.38 -5.24 -7.58
N GLU A 230 11.86 -5.32 -6.33
CA GLU A 230 12.77 -6.33 -5.82
C GLU A 230 12.23 -6.92 -4.51
N HIS A 231 12.75 -8.07 -4.11
CA HIS A 231 12.46 -8.69 -2.80
C HIS A 231 12.87 -7.79 -1.65
N ILE A 232 12.09 -7.79 -0.58
CA ILE A 232 12.29 -6.95 0.61
C ILE A 232 13.72 -7.11 1.17
N GLY A 233 14.44 -6.01 1.20
CA GLY A 233 15.80 -5.91 1.71
C GLY A 233 16.88 -6.48 0.80
N LYS A 234 16.57 -6.70 -0.49
CA LYS A 234 17.55 -7.15 -1.49
C LYS A 234 17.81 -6.13 -2.59
N GLY A 235 17.01 -5.08 -2.66
CA GLY A 235 17.17 -3.95 -3.56
C GLY A 235 17.93 -2.78 -2.94
N GLN A 236 17.73 -1.61 -3.51
CA GLN A 236 18.47 -0.39 -3.19
C GLN A 236 17.93 0.33 -1.93
N ILE A 237 16.65 0.11 -1.54
CA ILE A 237 16.12 0.56 -0.25
C ILE A 237 16.77 -0.24 0.86
N GLY A 238 16.89 -1.55 0.68
CA GLY A 238 17.60 -2.47 1.54
C GLY A 238 16.94 -2.72 2.90
N LYS A 239 17.49 -3.67 3.64
CA LYS A 239 16.94 -4.10 4.94
C LYS A 239 16.84 -2.97 5.95
N GLU A 240 17.81 -2.10 6.00
CA GLU A 240 17.85 -1.02 6.98
C GLU A 240 16.82 0.07 6.66
N GLY A 241 16.63 0.41 5.36
CA GLY A 241 15.54 1.26 4.91
C GLY A 241 14.17 0.69 5.29
N PHE A 242 13.93 -0.58 4.97
CA PHE A 242 12.67 -1.24 5.35
C PHE A 242 12.48 -1.31 6.86
N ARG A 243 13.52 -1.55 7.65
CA ARG A 243 13.43 -1.51 9.11
C ARG A 243 12.92 -0.15 9.61
N ARG A 244 13.43 0.94 9.06
CA ARG A 244 12.98 2.30 9.40
C ARG A 244 11.51 2.50 9.00
N ILE A 245 11.13 2.09 7.78
CA ILE A 245 9.77 2.23 7.26
C ILE A 245 8.77 1.49 8.15
N VAL A 246 8.98 0.19 8.38
CA VAL A 246 8.00 -0.65 9.11
C VAL A 246 7.93 -0.34 10.62
N CYS A 247 8.96 0.31 11.16
CA CYS A 247 9.01 0.72 12.55
C CYS A 247 8.58 2.18 12.77
N HIS A 248 8.38 2.94 11.69
CA HIS A 248 8.01 4.35 11.80
C HIS A 248 6.63 4.51 12.47
N PRO A 249 6.48 5.37 13.50
CA PRO A 249 5.24 5.47 14.28
C PRO A 249 3.98 5.70 13.46
N LYS A 250 4.04 6.57 12.45
CA LYS A 250 2.89 6.89 11.57
C LYS A 250 2.61 5.77 10.55
N LEU A 251 3.66 5.13 10.00
CA LEU A 251 3.51 4.13 8.93
C LEU A 251 3.09 2.75 9.45
N LYS A 252 3.60 2.32 10.60
CA LYS A 252 3.36 0.97 11.16
C LYS A 252 1.89 0.62 11.43
N ALA A 253 1.02 1.63 11.52
CA ALA A 253 -0.42 1.44 11.73
C ALA A 253 -1.18 1.13 10.43
N ILE A 254 -0.60 1.51 9.28
CA ILE A 254 -1.16 1.30 7.95
C ILE A 254 -0.86 -0.14 7.51
N PRO A 255 -1.79 -0.85 6.84
CA PRO A 255 -1.52 -2.17 6.29
C PRO A 255 -0.49 -2.11 5.15
N PHE A 256 0.44 -3.07 5.16
CA PHE A 256 1.46 -3.25 4.12
C PHE A 256 1.10 -4.42 3.21
N ILE A 257 1.24 -4.24 1.90
CA ILE A 257 1.09 -5.27 0.86
C ILE A 257 2.41 -5.40 0.09
N CYS A 258 2.98 -6.60 0.05
CA CYS A 258 4.15 -6.85 -0.80
C CYS A 258 3.69 -7.26 -2.21
N GLU A 259 4.20 -6.59 -3.23
CA GLU A 259 4.03 -6.91 -4.66
C GLU A 259 5.36 -7.31 -5.29
N THR A 260 6.16 -7.96 -4.49
CA THR A 260 7.52 -8.38 -4.85
C THR A 260 7.50 -9.48 -5.91
N PRO A 261 8.58 -9.65 -6.69
CA PRO A 261 8.68 -10.73 -7.66
C PRO A 261 8.41 -12.11 -7.06
N ILE A 262 7.83 -13.03 -7.84
CA ILE A 262 7.63 -14.43 -7.50
C ILE A 262 8.51 -15.25 -8.46
N ASP A 263 9.82 -15.25 -8.22
CA ASP A 263 10.79 -15.98 -9.04
C ASP A 263 10.82 -17.48 -8.70
N LYS A 264 10.53 -17.79 -7.43
CA LYS A 264 10.57 -19.15 -6.90
C LYS A 264 9.42 -19.41 -5.93
N PRO A 265 8.95 -20.67 -5.83
CA PRO A 265 7.97 -21.03 -4.81
C PRO A 265 8.39 -20.60 -3.41
N GLY A 266 7.51 -19.92 -2.70
CA GLY A 266 7.73 -19.44 -1.33
C GLY A 266 8.39 -18.06 -1.19
N ASP A 267 8.61 -17.32 -2.29
CA ASP A 267 9.10 -15.94 -2.24
C ASP A 267 8.19 -15.04 -1.41
N ASP A 268 6.87 -15.10 -1.61
CA ASP A 268 5.89 -14.36 -0.81
C ASP A 268 6.06 -14.59 0.68
N ARG A 269 6.18 -15.86 1.07
CA ARG A 269 6.40 -16.22 2.49
C ARG A 269 7.72 -15.68 3.01
N ARG A 270 8.79 -15.64 2.18
CA ARG A 270 10.08 -15.09 2.57
C ARG A 270 10.00 -13.58 2.78
N ASN A 271 9.36 -12.84 1.86
CA ASN A 271 9.16 -11.40 1.97
C ASN A 271 8.31 -11.05 3.20
N LEU A 272 7.20 -11.74 3.42
CA LEU A 272 6.35 -11.58 4.59
C LEU A 272 7.12 -11.80 5.91
N ARG A 273 7.93 -12.87 5.99
CA ARG A 273 8.79 -13.15 7.17
C ARG A 273 9.83 -12.06 7.36
N THR A 274 10.43 -11.54 6.28
CA THR A 274 11.41 -10.47 6.34
C THR A 274 10.77 -9.20 6.91
N MET A 275 9.59 -8.79 6.42
CA MET A 275 8.84 -7.66 6.95
C MET A 275 8.59 -7.79 8.45
N ARG A 276 8.08 -8.94 8.90
CA ARG A 276 7.82 -9.19 10.33
C ARG A 276 9.08 -9.18 11.18
N LYS A 277 10.16 -9.79 10.69
CA LYS A 277 11.47 -9.77 11.39
C LYS A 277 11.99 -8.35 11.57
N LEU A 278 11.90 -7.53 10.54
CA LEU A 278 12.33 -6.13 10.60
C LEU A 278 11.49 -5.31 11.57
N ALA A 279 10.18 -5.53 11.60
CA ALA A 279 9.28 -4.89 12.56
C ALA A 279 9.52 -5.33 14.02
N GLY A 280 9.88 -6.59 14.25
CA GLY A 280 10.17 -7.15 15.59
C GLY A 280 11.53 -6.77 16.14
N ALA A 281 12.49 -6.39 15.30
CA ALA A 281 13.86 -6.10 15.72
C ALA A 281 14.01 -4.91 16.70
N LEU A 282 13.05 -3.98 16.73
CA LEU A 282 13.04 -2.86 17.70
C LEU A 282 12.44 -3.25 19.06
N ALA A 283 11.59 -4.27 19.15
CA ALA A 283 11.05 -4.74 20.43
C ALA A 283 12.15 -5.30 21.34
N VAL A 284 13.23 -5.82 20.77
CA VAL A 284 14.39 -6.38 21.52
C VAL A 284 15.39 -5.29 21.92
N SER A 285 15.53 -4.23 21.11
CA SER A 285 16.50 -3.13 21.38
C SER A 285 15.97 -2.05 22.33
N SER A 286 14.66 -2.01 22.58
CA SER A 286 14.03 -1.09 23.54
C SER A 286 13.90 -1.65 24.95
N GLN A 287 14.37 -2.88 25.23
CA GLN A 287 14.50 -3.33 26.61
C GLN A 287 15.71 -2.60 27.25
N PRO A 288 15.49 -1.91 28.38
CA PRO A 288 16.59 -1.26 29.07
C PRO A 288 17.64 -2.32 29.42
N SER A 289 18.90 -2.03 29.11
CA SER A 289 20.02 -2.92 29.41
C SER A 289 20.00 -3.32 30.90
N ALA A 290 20.45 -4.52 31.23
CA ALA A 290 20.50 -5.01 32.61
C ALA A 290 21.21 -4.01 33.56
N LEU A 291 22.12 -3.20 33.02
CA LEU A 291 22.80 -2.11 33.75
C LEU A 291 21.83 -1.01 34.22
N SER A 292 20.81 -0.65 33.45
CA SER A 292 19.85 0.40 33.85
C SER A 292 18.87 -0.10 34.93
N ARG A 293 18.60 -1.38 35.00
CA ARG A 293 17.81 -2.01 36.07
C ARG A 293 18.57 -2.05 37.41
N GLN A 294 19.89 -2.26 37.37
CA GLN A 294 20.74 -2.23 38.57
C GLN A 294 20.89 -0.81 39.14
N LEU A 295 20.98 0.20 38.32
CA LEU A 295 21.02 1.59 38.74
C LEU A 295 19.72 2.06 39.39
N SER A 296 18.57 1.65 38.88
CA SER A 296 17.26 1.99 39.48
C SER A 296 17.00 1.26 40.80
N ALA A 297 17.49 0.03 40.95
CA ALA A 297 17.40 -0.71 42.23
C ALA A 297 18.28 -0.12 43.31
N ASN A 298 19.48 0.38 42.97
CA ASN A 298 20.39 1.00 43.92
C ASN A 298 19.97 2.41 44.36
N VAL A 299 19.15 3.12 43.61
CA VAL A 299 18.58 4.41 44.00
C VAL A 299 17.42 4.22 44.98
N ALA A 300 16.62 3.17 44.83
CA ALA A 300 15.49 2.86 45.72
C ALA A 300 15.93 2.39 47.15
N LEU A 301 17.13 1.87 47.31
CA LEU A 301 17.66 1.42 48.60
C LEU A 301 18.31 2.51 49.43
N ARG A 302 18.44 3.76 48.94
CA ARG A 302 19.08 4.86 49.66
C ARG A 302 18.12 5.88 50.28
N SER A 303 16.81 5.67 50.24
CA SER A 303 15.80 6.66 50.71
C SER A 303 14.88 6.15 51.82
N PHE A 304 15.42 5.52 52.89
CA PHE A 304 14.65 5.35 54.11
C PHE A 304 15.36 6.11 55.28
N PRO A 305 14.73 7.14 55.85
CA PRO A 305 15.25 7.72 57.10
C PRO A 305 14.88 6.80 58.28
N ARG A 306 15.89 6.53 59.11
CA ARG A 306 15.70 5.89 60.42
C ARG A 306 15.01 6.86 61.37
N THR A 307 13.79 6.59 61.75
CA THR A 307 13.16 7.17 62.91
C THR A 307 13.79 6.61 64.21
N ARG A 308 14.37 7.49 65.02
CA ARG A 308 14.76 7.16 66.40
C ARG A 308 13.49 7.32 67.28
N GLU A 309 13.15 6.25 67.98
CA GLU A 309 12.37 6.34 69.21
C GLU A 309 13.24 6.82 70.35
N SER A 310 12.69 7.77 71.14
CA SER A 310 13.15 8.02 72.50
C SER A 310 11.96 8.46 73.35
N LYS A 311 11.67 7.61 74.37
CA LYS A 311 10.88 7.77 75.56
C LYS A 311 9.37 7.90 75.41
#